data_bafa1070ce74248f2a0c88e5b5605058
#
_entry.id   bafa1070ce74248f2a0c88e5b5605058
#
_cell.length_a   1.000
_cell.length_b   1.000
_cell.length_c   1.000
_cell.angle_alpha   90.00
_cell.angle_beta   90.00
_cell.angle_gamma   90.00
#
_symmetry.space_group_name_H-M   'P 1'
#
loop_
_entity.id
_entity.type
_entity.pdbx_description
1 polymer ?
#
loop_
_entity_poly.entity_id
_entity_poly.type
_entity_poly.pdbx_seq_one_letter_code
_entity_poly.pdbx_strand_id
1 'polypeptide(L)'
;MMALALAKAGAFVWIASSRDNADETLKELNDQGSEGRFIQVDVTSSEALENVVSLIHQESNQIDILVNAAGINLRTSAENLTLDEWQKTIDINLTAPFYLSQLVADSMRKNNWGRIINIASLQSLRAFDNSIPYGASKGGVMQLTRALAQAYSKDGVLVNAIAPGFFRTNLTESLFQDPGKLKTLADKTMMGRNGEEKDI
;
A
#
# COMPACT_ATOMS: atom_id res chain seq x y z
N MET A 1 10.30 -4.16 -3.89
CA MET A 1 9.84 -5.34 -3.13
C MET A 1 8.56 -5.97 -3.67
N MET A 2 7.34 -5.51 -3.32
CA MET A 2 6.07 -6.17 -3.71
C MET A 2 5.87 -6.32 -5.22
N ALA A 3 6.18 -5.30 -6.00
CA ALA A 3 6.13 -5.38 -7.47
C ALA A 3 7.00 -6.52 -8.02
N LEU A 4 8.24 -6.63 -7.52
CA LEU A 4 9.17 -7.68 -7.91
C LEU A 4 8.70 -9.07 -7.47
N ALA A 5 8.10 -9.19 -6.29
CA ALA A 5 7.56 -10.47 -5.81
C ALA A 5 6.39 -10.95 -6.68
N LEU A 6 5.47 -10.05 -7.05
CA LEU A 6 4.36 -10.38 -7.94
C LEU A 6 4.85 -10.73 -9.35
N ALA A 7 5.81 -10.00 -9.87
CA ALA A 7 6.42 -10.27 -11.17
C ALA A 7 7.11 -11.64 -11.20
N LYS A 8 7.87 -12.01 -10.15
CA LYS A 8 8.45 -13.35 -10.00
C LYS A 8 7.40 -14.46 -9.97
N ALA A 9 6.20 -14.15 -9.51
CA ALA A 9 5.06 -15.07 -9.53
C ALA A 9 4.32 -15.09 -10.89
N GLY A 10 4.82 -14.36 -11.90
CA GLY A 10 4.29 -14.34 -13.25
C GLY A 10 3.25 -13.24 -13.53
N ALA A 11 3.09 -12.26 -12.65
CA ALA A 11 2.19 -11.15 -12.89
C ALA A 11 2.82 -10.09 -13.79
N PHE A 12 2.05 -9.54 -14.74
CA PHE A 12 2.35 -8.25 -15.36
C PHE A 12 2.03 -7.13 -14.36
N VAL A 13 2.96 -6.21 -14.13
CA VAL A 13 2.84 -5.23 -13.03
C VAL A 13 2.64 -3.81 -13.54
N TRP A 14 1.53 -3.20 -13.16
CA TRP A 14 1.34 -1.76 -13.27
C TRP A 14 1.78 -1.08 -11.97
N ILE A 15 2.73 -0.15 -12.09
CA ILE A 15 3.22 0.68 -10.98
C ILE A 15 2.53 2.04 -11.06
N ALA A 16 1.67 2.34 -10.09
CA ALA A 16 0.97 3.62 -10.00
C ALA A 16 1.52 4.45 -8.85
N SER A 17 1.94 5.68 -9.10
CA SER A 17 2.53 6.57 -8.08
C SER A 17 2.37 8.04 -8.46
N SER A 18 2.38 8.93 -7.47
CA SER A 18 2.43 10.38 -7.69
C SER A 18 3.80 10.89 -8.14
N ARG A 19 4.85 10.07 -8.07
CA ARG A 19 6.18 10.40 -8.61
C ARG A 19 6.13 10.48 -10.13
N ASP A 20 7.15 11.07 -10.72
CA ASP A 20 7.27 11.27 -12.16
C ASP A 20 7.81 10.04 -12.92
N ASN A 21 8.41 9.09 -12.21
CA ASN A 21 8.91 7.84 -12.81
C ASN A 21 9.00 6.68 -11.81
N ALA A 22 9.25 5.48 -12.35
CA ALA A 22 9.57 4.26 -11.61
C ALA A 22 10.71 3.47 -12.30
N ASP A 23 11.65 4.18 -12.96
CA ASP A 23 12.67 3.62 -13.85
C ASP A 23 13.51 2.55 -13.16
N GLU A 24 13.92 2.76 -11.91
CA GLU A 24 14.69 1.79 -11.15
C GLU A 24 13.91 0.48 -10.96
N THR A 25 12.65 0.56 -10.55
CA THR A 25 11.80 -0.63 -10.36
C THR A 25 11.49 -1.32 -11.68
N LEU A 26 11.23 -0.55 -12.76
CA LEU A 26 11.00 -1.12 -14.09
C LEU A 26 12.25 -1.82 -14.63
N LYS A 27 13.44 -1.23 -14.40
CA LYS A 27 14.70 -1.88 -14.74
C LYS A 27 14.89 -3.19 -13.98
N GLU A 28 14.66 -3.20 -12.67
CA GLU A 28 14.74 -4.42 -11.87
C GLU A 28 13.75 -5.51 -12.32
N LEU A 29 12.54 -5.14 -12.76
CA LEU A 29 11.58 -6.05 -13.36
C LEU A 29 12.14 -6.67 -14.65
N ASN A 30 12.64 -5.85 -15.55
CA ASN A 30 13.24 -6.29 -16.83
C ASN A 30 14.45 -7.19 -16.62
N ASP A 31 15.34 -6.84 -15.68
CA ASP A 31 16.54 -7.64 -15.34
C ASP A 31 16.16 -9.05 -14.81
N GLN A 32 14.95 -9.22 -14.30
CA GLN A 32 14.39 -10.51 -13.86
C GLN A 32 13.56 -11.22 -14.95
N GLY A 33 13.53 -10.70 -16.17
CA GLY A 33 12.75 -11.25 -17.28
C GLY A 33 11.24 -11.03 -17.14
N SER A 34 10.82 -10.06 -16.34
CA SER A 34 9.42 -9.69 -16.15
C SER A 34 9.11 -8.35 -16.81
N GLU A 35 7.86 -8.13 -17.15
CA GLU A 35 7.41 -6.87 -17.76
C GLU A 35 6.53 -6.08 -16.79
N GLY A 36 6.61 -4.76 -16.89
CA GLY A 36 5.76 -3.85 -16.13
C GLY A 36 5.63 -2.50 -16.81
N ARG A 37 4.67 -1.72 -16.36
CA ARG A 37 4.43 -0.34 -16.81
C ARG A 37 4.27 0.59 -15.63
N PHE A 38 4.60 1.85 -15.86
CA PHE A 38 4.39 2.92 -14.90
C PHE A 38 3.30 3.87 -15.37
N ILE A 39 2.50 4.34 -14.41
CA ILE A 39 1.54 5.40 -14.62
C ILE A 39 1.60 6.39 -13.46
N GLN A 40 1.73 7.67 -13.80
CA GLN A 40 1.67 8.72 -12.80
C GLN A 40 0.23 9.00 -12.39
N VAL A 41 -0.06 8.97 -11.10
CA VAL A 41 -1.39 9.24 -10.55
C VAL A 41 -1.32 9.83 -9.16
N ASP A 42 -2.14 10.84 -8.91
CA ASP A 42 -2.45 11.31 -7.56
C ASP A 42 -3.65 10.51 -7.02
N VAL A 43 -3.38 9.68 -6.02
CA VAL A 43 -4.41 8.83 -5.41
C VAL A 43 -5.49 9.60 -4.63
N THR A 44 -5.33 10.90 -4.42
CA THR A 44 -6.35 11.76 -3.81
C THR A 44 -7.39 12.26 -4.81
N SER A 45 -7.13 12.12 -6.11
CA SER A 45 -8.07 12.48 -7.18
C SER A 45 -8.90 11.27 -7.60
N SER A 46 -10.20 11.29 -7.32
CA SER A 46 -11.12 10.23 -7.74
C SER A 46 -11.17 10.07 -9.25
N GLU A 47 -11.20 11.18 -9.99
CA GLU A 47 -11.18 11.18 -11.46
C GLU A 47 -9.91 10.54 -12.01
N ALA A 48 -8.73 10.85 -11.42
CA ALA A 48 -7.47 10.24 -11.83
C ALA A 48 -7.47 8.73 -11.56
N LEU A 49 -8.03 8.26 -10.45
CA LEU A 49 -8.15 6.84 -10.15
C LEU A 49 -9.08 6.10 -11.13
N GLU A 50 -10.22 6.69 -11.47
CA GLU A 50 -11.14 6.15 -12.49
C GLU A 50 -10.44 6.02 -13.86
N ASN A 51 -9.73 7.06 -14.28
CA ASN A 51 -9.00 7.08 -15.54
C ASN A 51 -7.89 6.00 -15.58
N VAL A 52 -7.14 5.84 -14.48
CA VAL A 52 -6.09 4.82 -14.38
C VAL A 52 -6.69 3.41 -14.47
N VAL A 53 -7.75 3.13 -13.72
CA VAL A 53 -8.40 1.81 -13.74
C VAL A 53 -8.98 1.53 -15.13
N SER A 54 -9.60 2.53 -15.78
CA SER A 54 -10.11 2.39 -17.15
C SER A 54 -9.00 2.11 -18.16
N LEU A 55 -7.88 2.82 -18.08
CA LEU A 55 -6.73 2.61 -18.96
C LEU A 55 -6.16 1.21 -18.80
N ILE A 56 -5.97 0.73 -17.55
CA ILE A 56 -5.44 -0.61 -17.29
C ILE A 56 -6.40 -1.67 -17.84
N HIS A 57 -7.71 -1.48 -17.69
CA HIS A 57 -8.70 -2.40 -18.28
C HIS A 57 -8.65 -2.42 -19.82
N GLN A 58 -8.40 -1.28 -20.47
CA GLN A 58 -8.27 -1.23 -21.94
C GLN A 58 -7.02 -1.94 -22.43
N GLU A 59 -5.90 -1.84 -21.69
CA GLU A 59 -4.61 -2.38 -22.12
C GLU A 59 -4.36 -3.82 -21.64
N SER A 60 -4.91 -4.21 -20.50
CA SER A 60 -4.67 -5.52 -19.86
C SER A 60 -5.95 -6.36 -19.69
N ASN A 61 -7.08 -5.92 -20.21
CA ASN A 61 -8.41 -6.50 -20.10
C ASN A 61 -8.97 -6.55 -18.68
N GLN A 62 -8.15 -6.81 -17.65
CA GLN A 62 -8.60 -6.92 -16.28
C GLN A 62 -7.49 -6.56 -15.28
N ILE A 63 -7.91 -6.30 -14.05
CA ILE A 63 -7.04 -6.17 -12.88
C ILE A 63 -7.34 -7.35 -11.95
N ASP A 64 -6.40 -8.28 -11.85
CA ASP A 64 -6.56 -9.48 -11.02
C ASP A 64 -6.15 -9.22 -9.57
N ILE A 65 -5.11 -8.41 -9.38
CA ILE A 65 -4.52 -8.14 -8.06
C ILE A 65 -4.38 -6.63 -7.89
N LEU A 66 -4.96 -6.09 -6.83
CA LEU A 66 -4.75 -4.72 -6.38
C LEU A 66 -3.91 -4.71 -5.10
N VAL A 67 -2.80 -3.97 -5.09
CA VAL A 67 -2.00 -3.72 -3.89
C VAL A 67 -2.09 -2.24 -3.51
N ASN A 68 -2.80 -1.93 -2.45
CA ASN A 68 -2.92 -0.58 -1.89
C ASN A 68 -1.70 -0.27 -1.01
N ALA A 69 -0.61 0.18 -1.64
CA ALA A 69 0.67 0.44 -1.00
C ALA A 69 0.98 1.94 -0.78
N ALA A 70 0.23 2.84 -1.40
CA ALA A 70 0.39 4.27 -1.18
C ALA A 70 0.16 4.64 0.28
N GLY A 71 0.98 5.56 0.81
CA GLY A 71 0.82 6.00 2.19
C GLY A 71 1.85 7.04 2.60
N ILE A 72 1.44 7.91 3.53
CA ILE A 72 2.28 8.94 4.15
C ILE A 72 2.17 8.88 5.67
N ASN A 73 3.21 9.34 6.35
CA ASN A 73 3.23 9.61 7.79
C ASN A 73 4.04 10.90 8.03
N LEU A 74 3.35 11.99 8.26
CA LEU A 74 3.94 13.33 8.37
C LEU A 74 4.70 13.56 9.68
N ARG A 75 4.42 12.75 10.73
CA ARG A 75 5.07 12.77 12.03
C ARG A 75 4.98 14.12 12.73
N THR A 76 3.80 14.73 12.71
CA THR A 76 3.50 16.00 13.38
C THR A 76 3.04 15.74 14.81
N SER A 77 3.52 16.53 15.79
CA SER A 77 3.07 16.45 17.19
C SER A 77 1.59 16.82 17.32
N ALA A 78 0.94 16.36 18.38
CA ALA A 78 -0.50 16.57 18.59
C ALA A 78 -0.88 18.06 18.59
N GLU A 79 -0.03 18.89 19.18
CA GLU A 79 -0.26 20.34 19.33
C GLU A 79 -0.12 21.12 18.02
N ASN A 80 0.67 20.58 17.08
CA ASN A 80 0.98 21.23 15.80
C ASN A 80 0.25 20.59 14.61
N LEU A 81 -0.47 19.49 14.84
CA LEU A 81 -1.20 18.79 13.79
C LEU A 81 -2.34 19.66 13.26
N THR A 82 -2.31 19.94 11.97
CA THR A 82 -3.37 20.69 11.28
C THR A 82 -4.47 19.76 10.75
N LEU A 83 -5.64 20.32 10.52
CA LEU A 83 -6.75 19.57 9.91
C LEU A 83 -6.41 19.14 8.47
N ASP A 84 -5.67 19.95 7.73
CA ASP A 84 -5.22 19.63 6.36
C ASP A 84 -4.26 18.43 6.35
N GLU A 85 -3.31 18.36 7.29
CA GLU A 85 -2.42 17.21 7.43
C GLU A 85 -3.17 15.93 7.83
N TRP A 86 -4.18 16.07 8.70
CA TRP A 86 -5.09 15.00 9.03
C TRP A 86 -5.82 14.50 7.79
N GLN A 87 -6.52 15.41 7.08
CA GLN A 87 -7.31 15.07 5.91
C GLN A 87 -6.46 14.44 4.81
N LYS A 88 -5.31 15.04 4.48
CA LYS A 88 -4.36 14.50 3.51
C LYS A 88 -3.92 13.07 3.85
N THR A 89 -3.66 12.80 5.13
CA THR A 89 -3.27 11.46 5.57
C THR A 89 -4.42 10.46 5.43
N ILE A 90 -5.63 10.84 5.78
CA ILE A 90 -6.83 10.00 5.62
C ILE A 90 -7.12 9.74 4.14
N ASP A 91 -7.03 10.76 3.29
CA ASP A 91 -7.32 10.62 1.86
C ASP A 91 -6.36 9.64 1.19
N ILE A 92 -5.06 9.77 1.43
CA ILE A 92 -4.05 8.89 0.84
C ILE A 92 -4.09 7.49 1.45
N ASN A 93 -4.16 7.38 2.79
CA ASN A 93 -3.94 6.11 3.47
C ASN A 93 -5.20 5.25 3.61
N LEU A 94 -6.40 5.84 3.55
CA LEU A 94 -7.67 5.15 3.82
C LEU A 94 -8.70 5.34 2.71
N THR A 95 -8.98 6.59 2.30
CA THR A 95 -10.00 6.88 1.27
C THR A 95 -9.60 6.29 -0.08
N ALA A 96 -8.36 6.50 -0.52
CA ALA A 96 -7.87 5.96 -1.78
C ALA A 96 -7.89 4.42 -1.83
N PRO A 97 -7.40 3.67 -0.81
CA PRO A 97 -7.58 2.22 -0.75
C PRO A 97 -9.03 1.75 -0.83
N PHE A 98 -9.96 2.42 -0.17
CA PHE A 98 -11.38 2.12 -0.28
C PHE A 98 -11.86 2.29 -1.72
N TYR A 99 -11.61 3.45 -2.33
CA TYR A 99 -12.14 3.79 -3.64
C TYR A 99 -11.54 2.92 -4.75
N LEU A 100 -10.21 2.71 -4.74
CA LEU A 100 -9.57 1.78 -5.68
C LEU A 100 -10.14 0.36 -5.54
N SER A 101 -10.34 -0.13 -4.32
CA SER A 101 -10.94 -1.44 -4.10
C SER A 101 -12.34 -1.54 -4.68
N GLN A 102 -13.15 -0.48 -4.57
CA GLN A 102 -14.49 -0.41 -5.16
C GLN A 102 -14.43 -0.43 -6.70
N LEU A 103 -13.54 0.36 -7.30
CA LEU A 103 -13.40 0.45 -8.77
C LEU A 103 -13.00 -0.87 -9.42
N VAL A 104 -12.12 -1.67 -8.78
CA VAL A 104 -11.67 -2.94 -9.36
C VAL A 104 -12.58 -4.12 -9.00
N ALA A 105 -13.35 -4.03 -7.93
CA ALA A 105 -14.14 -5.13 -7.41
C ALA A 105 -15.18 -5.65 -8.41
N ASP A 106 -15.81 -4.79 -9.20
CA ASP A 106 -16.85 -5.19 -10.13
C ASP A 106 -16.33 -6.14 -11.21
N SER A 107 -15.17 -5.87 -11.79
CA SER A 107 -14.55 -6.75 -12.79
C SER A 107 -14.06 -8.06 -12.15
N MET A 108 -13.45 -7.99 -10.96
CA MET A 108 -13.01 -9.17 -10.22
C MET A 108 -14.19 -10.09 -9.87
N ARG A 109 -15.32 -9.54 -9.43
CA ARG A 109 -16.54 -10.29 -9.08
C ARG A 109 -17.16 -10.98 -10.31
N LYS A 110 -17.21 -10.27 -11.45
CA LYS A 110 -17.70 -10.86 -12.72
C LYS A 110 -16.87 -12.07 -13.15
N ASN A 111 -15.56 -12.06 -12.87
CA ASN A 111 -14.64 -13.15 -13.16
C ASN A 111 -14.58 -14.19 -12.04
N ASN A 112 -15.32 -14.00 -10.95
CA ASN A 112 -15.30 -14.83 -9.75
C ASN A 112 -13.86 -15.06 -9.21
N TRP A 113 -12.99 -14.08 -9.40
CA TRP A 113 -11.59 -14.12 -8.96
C TRP A 113 -11.02 -12.70 -8.79
N GLY A 114 -10.35 -12.46 -7.70
CA GLY A 114 -9.61 -11.23 -7.42
C GLY A 114 -8.85 -11.28 -6.10
N ARG A 115 -7.82 -10.44 -6.00
CA ARG A 115 -7.04 -10.30 -4.76
C ARG A 115 -6.82 -8.81 -4.48
N ILE A 116 -7.25 -8.37 -3.32
CA ILE A 116 -7.00 -7.01 -2.83
C ILE A 116 -6.11 -7.12 -1.59
N ILE A 117 -4.94 -6.50 -1.64
CA ILE A 117 -3.95 -6.51 -0.57
C ILE A 117 -3.75 -5.09 -0.07
N ASN A 118 -4.16 -4.83 1.16
CA ASN A 118 -4.00 -3.53 1.81
C ASN A 118 -2.74 -3.52 2.67
N ILE A 119 -1.98 -2.43 2.65
CA ILE A 119 -0.83 -2.26 3.54
C ILE A 119 -1.27 -1.54 4.80
N ALA A 120 -1.49 -2.33 5.85
CA ALA A 120 -1.71 -1.88 7.22
C ALA A 120 -0.38 -1.49 7.91
N SER A 121 -0.30 -1.57 9.21
CA SER A 121 0.89 -1.23 9.99
C SER A 121 0.81 -1.85 11.39
N LEU A 122 1.93 -1.91 12.11
CA LEU A 122 1.92 -2.09 13.55
C LEU A 122 1.07 -1.01 14.26
N GLN A 123 0.97 0.18 13.66
CA GLN A 123 0.12 1.27 14.16
C GLN A 123 -1.38 1.04 13.94
N SER A 124 -1.78 -0.02 13.28
CA SER A 124 -3.18 -0.46 13.29
C SER A 124 -3.63 -0.99 14.66
N LEU A 125 -2.67 -1.37 15.52
CA LEU A 125 -2.92 -1.99 16.84
C LEU A 125 -2.23 -1.26 17.99
N ARG A 126 -1.23 -0.40 17.71
CA ARG A 126 -0.41 0.28 18.71
C ARG A 126 -0.25 1.75 18.35
N ALA A 127 -0.25 2.62 19.34
CA ALA A 127 0.07 4.04 19.13
C ALA A 127 1.60 4.25 19.09
N PHE A 128 2.02 5.22 18.31
CA PHE A 128 3.38 5.73 18.27
C PHE A 128 3.34 7.25 18.28
N ASP A 129 4.39 7.88 18.82
CA ASP A 129 4.49 9.33 18.94
C ASP A 129 4.39 10.01 17.57
N ASN A 130 3.79 11.20 17.57
CA ASN A 130 3.68 12.07 16.40
C ASN A 130 3.07 11.39 15.16
N SER A 131 2.12 10.48 15.35
CA SER A 131 1.55 9.67 14.25
C SER A 131 0.03 9.51 14.36
N ILE A 132 -0.67 10.52 14.91
CA ILE A 132 -2.12 10.45 15.16
C ILE A 132 -2.90 10.09 13.88
N PRO A 133 -2.83 10.87 12.77
CA PRO A 133 -3.60 10.55 11.57
C PRO A 133 -3.14 9.25 10.91
N TYR A 134 -1.85 8.93 10.97
CA TYR A 134 -1.33 7.68 10.43
C TYR A 134 -1.89 6.47 11.18
N GLY A 135 -1.85 6.47 12.52
CA GLY A 135 -2.41 5.40 13.35
C GLY A 135 -3.91 5.23 13.12
N ALA A 136 -4.67 6.33 13.08
CA ALA A 136 -6.10 6.33 12.78
C ALA A 136 -6.37 5.71 11.40
N SER A 137 -5.64 6.16 10.35
CA SER A 137 -5.79 5.64 8.99
C SER A 137 -5.47 4.14 8.90
N LYS A 138 -4.39 3.69 9.55
CA LYS A 138 -3.98 2.27 9.49
C LYS A 138 -4.88 1.35 10.34
N GLY A 139 -5.46 1.86 11.44
CA GLY A 139 -6.56 1.21 12.13
C GLY A 139 -7.80 1.07 11.23
N GLY A 140 -8.15 2.16 10.52
CA GLY A 140 -9.21 2.19 9.52
C GLY A 140 -8.98 1.17 8.39
N VAL A 141 -7.77 1.08 7.83
CA VAL A 141 -7.41 0.10 6.79
C VAL A 141 -7.64 -1.34 7.26
N MET A 142 -7.34 -1.65 8.51
CA MET A 142 -7.57 -2.98 9.05
C MET A 142 -9.07 -3.32 9.10
N GLN A 143 -9.92 -2.37 9.50
CA GLN A 143 -11.37 -2.57 9.52
C GLN A 143 -11.98 -2.52 8.13
N LEU A 144 -11.50 -1.64 7.25
CA LEU A 144 -11.86 -1.60 5.83
C LEU A 144 -11.61 -2.96 5.16
N THR A 145 -10.44 -3.57 5.42
CA THR A 145 -10.10 -4.90 4.89
C THR A 145 -11.13 -5.95 5.28
N ARG A 146 -11.56 -5.98 6.54
CA ARG A 146 -12.60 -6.91 7.01
C ARG A 146 -13.95 -6.66 6.36
N ALA A 147 -14.35 -5.39 6.24
CA ALA A 147 -15.61 -5.01 5.62
C ALA A 147 -15.66 -5.38 4.13
N LEU A 148 -14.58 -5.10 3.39
CA LEU A 148 -14.47 -5.47 1.98
C LEU A 148 -14.41 -7.00 1.79
N ALA A 149 -13.70 -7.72 2.67
CA ALA A 149 -13.69 -9.18 2.64
C ALA A 149 -15.10 -9.75 2.85
N GLN A 150 -15.85 -9.24 3.82
CA GLN A 150 -17.24 -9.64 4.04
C GLN A 150 -18.14 -9.35 2.83
N ALA A 151 -17.92 -8.21 2.15
CA ALA A 151 -18.71 -7.80 1.00
C ALA A 151 -18.44 -8.65 -0.25
N TYR A 152 -17.18 -9.04 -0.49
CA TYR A 152 -16.75 -9.55 -1.80
C TYR A 152 -16.31 -11.02 -1.83
N SER A 153 -16.03 -11.65 -0.66
CA SER A 153 -15.46 -13.02 -0.67
C SER A 153 -16.38 -14.07 -1.27
N LYS A 154 -17.71 -13.91 -1.17
CA LYS A 154 -18.68 -14.82 -1.79
C LYS A 154 -18.59 -14.83 -3.30
N ASP A 155 -18.09 -13.76 -3.91
CA ASP A 155 -17.92 -13.60 -5.35
C ASP A 155 -16.46 -13.87 -5.77
N GLY A 156 -15.69 -14.63 -4.97
CA GLY A 156 -14.33 -15.06 -5.32
C GLY A 156 -13.23 -13.99 -5.13
N VAL A 157 -13.57 -12.80 -4.60
CA VAL A 157 -12.60 -11.72 -4.36
C VAL A 157 -12.13 -11.75 -2.91
N LEU A 158 -10.84 -12.09 -2.71
CA LEU A 158 -10.26 -12.16 -1.37
C LEU A 158 -9.54 -10.87 -1.01
N VAL A 159 -9.90 -10.29 0.13
CA VAL A 159 -9.33 -9.03 0.63
C VAL A 159 -8.56 -9.30 1.90
N ASN A 160 -7.27 -9.00 1.89
CA ASN A 160 -6.37 -9.21 3.01
C ASN A 160 -5.52 -7.97 3.30
N ALA A 161 -4.90 -7.91 4.47
CA ALA A 161 -3.95 -6.87 4.82
C ALA A 161 -2.64 -7.47 5.31
N ILE A 162 -1.54 -6.81 4.95
CA ILE A 162 -0.21 -7.06 5.52
C ILE A 162 0.09 -5.90 6.47
N ALA A 163 0.52 -6.22 7.70
CA ALA A 163 0.95 -5.23 8.69
C ALA A 163 2.47 -5.33 8.90
N PRO A 164 3.28 -4.70 8.04
CA PRO A 164 4.73 -4.79 8.14
C PRO A 164 5.24 -4.21 9.46
N GLY A 165 6.32 -4.79 9.96
CA GLY A 165 7.16 -4.17 10.97
C GLY A 165 8.00 -3.03 10.39
N PHE A 166 9.20 -2.84 10.91
CA PHE A 166 10.10 -1.80 10.42
C PHE A 166 11.01 -2.35 9.32
N PHE A 167 10.75 -1.90 8.10
CA PHE A 167 11.55 -2.14 6.90
C PHE A 167 12.18 -0.83 6.44
N ARG A 168 13.36 -0.92 5.82
CA ARG A 168 13.99 0.26 5.23
C ARG A 168 13.22 0.67 3.97
N THR A 169 12.59 1.83 4.03
CA THR A 169 11.84 2.46 2.93
C THR A 169 11.98 3.97 3.05
N ASN A 170 11.59 4.71 2.01
CA ASN A 170 11.58 6.18 2.08
C ASN A 170 10.76 6.71 3.26
N LEU A 171 9.69 6.02 3.67
CA LEU A 171 8.84 6.39 4.82
C LEU A 171 9.56 6.22 6.16
N THR A 172 10.51 5.32 6.24
CA THR A 172 11.22 4.92 7.48
C THR A 172 12.69 5.33 7.48
N GLU A 173 13.21 5.93 6.41
CA GLU A 173 14.63 6.25 6.26
C GLU A 173 15.20 7.03 7.44
N SER A 174 14.46 8.02 7.97
CA SER A 174 14.89 8.79 9.14
C SER A 174 15.09 7.94 10.41
N LEU A 175 14.37 6.81 10.52
CA LEU A 175 14.55 5.85 11.63
C LEU A 175 15.82 5.02 11.41
N PHE A 176 16.12 4.67 10.16
CA PHE A 176 17.29 3.87 9.79
C PHE A 176 18.61 4.65 9.86
N GLN A 177 18.54 5.98 9.97
CA GLN A 177 19.69 6.85 10.23
C GLN A 177 20.04 6.97 11.72
N ASP A 178 19.21 6.48 12.64
CA ASP A 178 19.43 6.51 14.08
C ASP A 178 19.69 5.09 14.63
N PRO A 179 20.97 4.70 14.86
CA PRO A 179 21.32 3.37 15.33
C PRO A 179 20.69 2.99 16.67
N GLY A 180 20.48 3.97 17.56
CA GLY A 180 19.86 3.74 18.87
C GLY A 180 18.40 3.36 18.76
N LYS A 181 17.66 4.08 17.90
CA LYS A 181 16.25 3.75 17.59
C LYS A 181 16.16 2.40 16.88
N LEU A 182 17.03 2.14 15.89
CA LEU A 182 17.05 0.87 15.17
C LEU A 182 17.23 -0.31 16.12
N LYS A 183 18.20 -0.22 17.05
CA LYS A 183 18.41 -1.27 18.05
C LYS A 183 17.19 -1.47 18.93
N THR A 184 16.60 -0.37 19.42
CA THR A 184 15.38 -0.43 20.26
C THR A 184 14.22 -1.09 19.53
N LEU A 185 14.07 -0.87 18.21
CA LEU A 185 13.04 -1.49 17.39
C LEU A 185 13.33 -2.97 17.14
N ALA A 186 14.57 -3.33 16.84
CA ALA A 186 15.02 -4.71 16.68
C ALA A 186 14.78 -5.53 17.94
N ASP A 187 15.16 -5.00 19.12
CA ASP A 187 14.99 -5.66 20.42
C ASP A 187 13.50 -5.96 20.78
N LYS A 188 12.55 -5.27 20.13
CA LYS A 188 11.11 -5.53 20.28
C LYS A 188 10.57 -6.60 19.34
N THR A 189 11.37 -7.13 18.43
CA THR A 189 10.97 -8.21 17.53
C THR A 189 11.43 -9.56 18.08
N MET A 190 10.67 -10.61 17.80
CA MET A 190 11.06 -11.97 18.22
C MET A 190 12.33 -12.46 17.52
N MET A 191 12.67 -11.90 16.36
CA MET A 191 13.88 -12.24 15.60
C MET A 191 15.10 -11.41 16.03
N GLY A 192 14.98 -10.43 16.92
CA GLY A 192 16.06 -9.55 17.35
C GLY A 192 16.61 -8.64 16.25
N ARG A 193 15.90 -8.47 15.13
CA ARG A 193 16.31 -7.64 13.99
C ARG A 193 15.11 -6.93 13.35
N ASN A 194 15.39 -5.88 12.60
CA ASN A 194 14.39 -5.25 11.73
C ASN A 194 14.13 -6.09 10.46
N GLY A 195 13.06 -5.78 9.76
CA GLY A 195 12.66 -6.49 8.55
C GLY A 195 13.62 -6.26 7.38
N GLU A 196 13.83 -7.31 6.59
CA GLU A 196 14.60 -7.33 5.35
C GLU A 196 13.67 -7.64 4.17
N GLU A 197 14.09 -7.31 2.94
CA GLU A 197 13.25 -7.50 1.73
C GLU A 197 12.73 -8.94 1.57
N LYS A 198 13.53 -9.93 1.95
CA LYS A 198 13.17 -11.35 1.88
C LYS A 198 12.08 -11.79 2.87
N ASP A 199 11.69 -10.92 3.79
CA ASP A 199 10.67 -11.23 4.81
C ASP A 199 9.24 -10.85 4.33
N ILE A 200 9.12 -10.22 3.14
CA ILE A 200 7.85 -9.84 2.48
C ILE A 200 7.78 -10.47 1.05
#